data_f1c8a7335dd194471daa61a4d102e711
#
_entry.id   f1c8a7335dd194471daa61a4d102e711
#
_cell.length_a   1.000
_cell.length_b   1.000
_cell.length_c   1.000
_cell.angle_alpha   90.00
_cell.angle_beta   90.00
_cell.angle_gamma   90.00
#
_symmetry.space_group_name_H-M   'P 1'
#
loop_
_entity.id
_entity.type
_entity.pdbx_description
1 polymer ?
#
loop_
_entity_poly.entity_id
_entity_poly.type
_entity_poly.pdbx_seq_one_letter_code
_entity_poly.pdbx_strand_id
1 'polypeptide(L)'
;MSVITIGRGEDAPQCEPHEAPASSVGAGFGPNHRWKVLGIGVAANASFSATFSGIPATAVFMRSGYHLGNGQLGLVLGLLGLGVALSELPWGLLTDRWGDRGVLLTGLGATAAWLLLMAVLVVPSPTQVPGVVLLASVLLVTGLLGGSVNGSSGRAIMAWFHEGERGFAMSIRQTAVPLGGGLGALVLPSLASAHGFAAVYGLLAASSAITALFAWRWLHQPPKDEAVTAAATLSAGPTPLHNPDVWRIAIAIGLLCVPQVAVLTFASVFLHDFGGMGTAVISVSLGAVQVGAMVMRVWSGRFTDRYRNRRSFLRLCSMLSVLGFAALGLVVLASANLRAADMADWQPLLSPAIVLVLVVAGICVSAWHGVAYTELATLAGASHAGTALGLANSFVFVAFFLVPITIPGLLVLGSWAGVWLSAAACALIAWPIFLRPA
;
A
#
# COMPACT_ATOMS: atom_id res chain seq x y z
N MET A 1 -62.90 -36.57 -50.13
CA MET A 1 -62.79 -36.56 -48.67
C MET A 1 -61.55 -37.30 -48.28
N SER A 2 -60.44 -36.58 -48.12
CA SER A 2 -59.13 -37.14 -47.70
C SER A 2 -58.82 -36.63 -46.31
N VAL A 3 -58.68 -37.54 -45.37
CA VAL A 3 -58.33 -37.24 -43.96
C VAL A 3 -56.82 -37.13 -43.92
N ILE A 4 -56.34 -35.97 -43.46
CA ILE A 4 -54.92 -35.72 -43.16
C ILE A 4 -54.69 -36.08 -41.71
N THR A 5 -53.84 -37.06 -41.45
CA THR A 5 -53.39 -37.49 -40.18
C THR A 5 -52.16 -36.61 -39.78
N ILE A 6 -52.29 -35.85 -38.70
CA ILE A 6 -51.18 -35.03 -38.14
C ILE A 6 -50.32 -35.97 -37.30
N GLY A 7 -49.08 -36.16 -37.68
CA GLY A 7 -48.05 -36.86 -36.92
C GLY A 7 -47.63 -36.02 -35.69
N ARG A 8 -47.55 -36.66 -34.53
CA ARG A 8 -46.97 -36.09 -33.28
C ARG A 8 -45.50 -35.87 -33.46
N GLY A 9 -45.06 -34.67 -33.11
CA GLY A 9 -43.70 -34.23 -33.17
C GLY A 9 -42.77 -34.99 -32.22
N GLU A 10 -41.57 -35.15 -32.71
CA GLU A 10 -40.41 -35.71 -32.06
C GLU A 10 -39.97 -34.87 -30.87
N ASP A 11 -39.51 -35.55 -29.84
CA ASP A 11 -38.97 -34.99 -28.58
C ASP A 11 -37.80 -34.04 -28.89
N ALA A 12 -37.91 -32.81 -28.39
CA ALA A 12 -36.80 -31.87 -28.35
C ALA A 12 -35.72 -32.40 -27.40
N PRO A 13 -34.43 -32.37 -27.76
CA PRO A 13 -33.37 -32.80 -26.85
C PRO A 13 -33.34 -31.89 -25.64
N GLN A 14 -33.47 -32.49 -24.46
CA GLN A 14 -33.27 -31.83 -23.19
C GLN A 14 -31.81 -31.34 -23.15
N CYS A 15 -31.61 -30.02 -23.11
CA CYS A 15 -30.34 -29.43 -22.74
C CYS A 15 -30.01 -29.80 -21.28
N GLU A 16 -29.20 -30.83 -21.10
CA GLU A 16 -28.54 -31.03 -19.82
C GLU A 16 -27.75 -29.78 -19.46
N PRO A 17 -27.82 -29.30 -18.19
CA PRO A 17 -26.99 -28.20 -17.74
C PRO A 17 -25.52 -28.64 -17.87
N HIS A 18 -24.80 -28.07 -18.82
CA HIS A 18 -23.35 -28.19 -18.90
C HIS A 18 -22.80 -27.69 -17.55
N GLU A 19 -22.50 -28.61 -16.65
CA GLU A 19 -21.58 -28.31 -15.54
C GLU A 19 -20.29 -27.81 -16.18
N ALA A 20 -20.03 -26.51 -16.01
CA ALA A 20 -18.76 -25.93 -16.38
C ALA A 20 -17.65 -26.77 -15.74
N PRO A 21 -16.68 -27.28 -16.49
CA PRO A 21 -15.64 -28.13 -15.94
C PRO A 21 -14.96 -27.35 -14.81
N ALA A 22 -14.99 -27.95 -13.62
CA ALA A 22 -14.22 -27.47 -12.49
C ALA A 22 -12.80 -27.24 -12.99
N SER A 23 -12.37 -25.98 -13.07
CA SER A 23 -11.08 -25.57 -13.58
C SER A 23 -10.01 -26.47 -12.99
N SER A 24 -9.34 -27.24 -13.81
CA SER A 24 -8.23 -28.11 -13.45
C SER A 24 -7.17 -27.24 -12.77
N VAL A 25 -7.18 -27.22 -11.44
CA VAL A 25 -6.03 -26.76 -10.65
C VAL A 25 -4.89 -27.69 -11.08
N GLY A 26 -3.90 -27.16 -11.79
CA GLY A 26 -2.90 -27.89 -12.51
C GLY A 26 -2.26 -29.00 -11.68
N ALA A 27 -2.05 -30.12 -12.34
CA ALA A 27 -1.49 -31.32 -11.78
C ALA A 27 -0.21 -31.04 -11.00
N GLY A 28 -0.28 -30.99 -9.67
CA GLY A 28 0.89 -30.82 -8.79
C GLY A 28 0.66 -29.98 -7.51
N PHE A 29 -0.31 -29.07 -7.46
CA PHE A 29 -0.57 -28.25 -6.28
C PHE A 29 -1.99 -28.44 -5.79
N GLY A 30 -2.17 -28.74 -4.49
CA GLY A 30 -3.50 -28.86 -3.88
C GLY A 30 -4.25 -27.52 -3.88
N PRO A 31 -5.59 -27.54 -3.76
CA PRO A 31 -6.46 -26.36 -3.87
C PRO A 31 -6.14 -25.24 -2.85
N ASN A 32 -5.47 -25.59 -1.76
CA ASN A 32 -5.07 -24.67 -0.71
C ASN A 32 -3.71 -23.99 -0.96
N HIS A 33 -3.00 -24.32 -2.04
CA HIS A 33 -1.67 -23.74 -2.29
C HIS A 33 -1.71 -22.22 -2.49
N ARG A 34 -2.77 -21.69 -3.10
CA ARG A 34 -2.99 -20.24 -3.28
C ARG A 34 -2.94 -19.44 -1.96
N TRP A 35 -3.42 -20.04 -0.84
CA TRP A 35 -3.36 -19.40 0.47
C TRP A 35 -1.94 -19.34 1.04
N LYS A 36 -1.07 -20.29 0.69
CA LYS A 36 0.36 -20.23 1.01
C LYS A 36 1.02 -19.08 0.25
N VAL A 37 0.70 -18.92 -1.03
CA VAL A 37 1.17 -17.79 -1.84
C VAL A 37 0.71 -16.45 -1.26
N LEU A 38 -0.56 -16.36 -0.85
CA LEU A 38 -1.07 -15.17 -0.16
C LEU A 38 -0.32 -14.90 1.15
N GLY A 39 -0.09 -15.93 1.97
CA GLY A 39 0.68 -15.84 3.21
C GLY A 39 2.10 -15.31 2.98
N ILE A 40 2.78 -15.77 1.92
CA ILE A 40 4.09 -15.25 1.50
C ILE A 40 3.99 -13.77 1.10
N GLY A 41 2.98 -13.40 0.31
CA GLY A 41 2.74 -12.02 -0.08
C GLY A 41 2.51 -11.10 1.13
N VAL A 42 1.77 -11.57 2.13
CA VAL A 42 1.55 -10.86 3.40
C VAL A 42 2.88 -10.74 4.18
N ALA A 43 3.62 -11.84 4.35
CA ALA A 43 4.90 -11.84 5.07
C ALA A 43 5.93 -10.92 4.41
N ALA A 44 6.03 -10.94 3.07
CA ALA A 44 6.94 -10.08 2.32
C ALA A 44 6.60 -8.60 2.50
N ASN A 45 5.33 -8.23 2.39
CA ASN A 45 4.90 -6.84 2.63
C ASN A 45 5.05 -6.41 4.09
N ALA A 46 4.82 -7.31 5.05
CA ALA A 46 5.03 -7.01 6.47
C ALA A 46 6.52 -6.79 6.77
N SER A 47 7.41 -7.63 6.23
CA SER A 47 8.86 -7.48 6.35
C SER A 47 9.37 -6.19 5.72
N PHE A 48 8.92 -5.88 4.50
CA PHE A 48 9.20 -4.61 3.83
C PHE A 48 8.72 -3.41 4.66
N SER A 49 7.47 -3.43 5.13
CA SER A 49 6.89 -2.33 5.88
C SER A 49 7.52 -2.17 7.27
N ALA A 50 7.95 -3.26 7.92
CA ALA A 50 8.72 -3.21 9.15
C ALA A 50 10.06 -2.49 8.94
N THR A 51 10.72 -2.68 7.79
CA THR A 51 11.94 -1.97 7.42
C THR A 51 11.63 -0.49 7.09
N PHE A 52 10.68 -0.25 6.19
CA PHE A 52 10.37 1.07 5.64
C PHE A 52 9.79 2.04 6.69
N SER A 53 8.90 1.58 7.54
CA SER A 53 8.27 2.39 8.59
C SER A 53 8.96 2.23 9.96
N GLY A 54 9.57 1.09 10.22
CA GLY A 54 10.21 0.80 11.49
C GLY A 54 11.55 1.50 11.68
N ILE A 55 12.38 1.63 10.64
CA ILE A 55 13.62 2.41 10.72
C ILE A 55 13.33 3.88 11.09
N PRO A 56 12.42 4.60 10.41
CA PRO A 56 12.02 5.94 10.84
C PRO A 56 11.48 6.03 12.27
N ALA A 57 10.81 5.00 12.76
CA ALA A 57 10.34 4.98 14.15
C ALA A 57 11.49 5.00 15.17
N THR A 58 12.72 4.62 14.79
CA THR A 58 13.92 4.72 15.63
C THR A 58 14.61 6.09 15.56
N ALA A 59 14.02 7.08 14.90
CA ALA A 59 14.64 8.36 14.56
C ALA A 59 15.33 9.07 15.75
N VAL A 60 14.73 9.05 16.94
CA VAL A 60 15.31 9.66 18.15
C VAL A 60 16.63 9.00 18.53
N PHE A 61 16.67 7.67 18.50
CA PHE A 61 17.87 6.88 18.79
C PHE A 61 18.90 6.99 17.66
N MET A 62 18.44 7.08 16.41
CA MET A 62 19.31 7.30 15.26
C MET A 62 19.99 8.66 15.34
N ARG A 63 19.24 9.72 15.70
CA ARG A 63 19.79 11.05 15.89
C ARG A 63 20.88 11.09 16.95
N SER A 64 20.65 10.47 18.11
CA SER A 64 21.63 10.42 19.19
C SER A 64 22.82 9.50 18.87
N GLY A 65 22.56 8.27 18.38
CA GLY A 65 23.60 7.28 18.14
C GLY A 65 24.54 7.63 16.98
N TYR A 66 24.03 8.26 15.93
CA TYR A 66 24.85 8.69 14.77
C TYR A 66 25.21 10.16 14.81
N HIS A 67 24.94 10.87 15.91
CA HIS A 67 25.26 12.31 16.12
C HIS A 67 24.69 13.21 14.99
N LEU A 68 23.43 12.97 14.58
CA LEU A 68 22.81 13.68 13.47
C LEU A 68 22.09 14.96 13.93
N GLY A 69 22.23 16.02 13.14
CA GLY A 69 21.31 17.15 13.22
C GLY A 69 19.94 16.81 12.61
N ASN A 70 18.89 17.60 12.93
CA ASN A 70 17.54 17.33 12.42
C ASN A 70 17.46 17.31 10.89
N GLY A 71 18.15 18.20 10.20
CA GLY A 71 18.20 18.22 8.73
C GLY A 71 18.88 16.97 8.14
N GLN A 72 19.98 16.52 8.78
CA GLN A 72 20.67 15.30 8.36
C GLN A 72 19.83 14.05 8.59
N LEU A 73 19.12 13.97 9.71
CA LEU A 73 18.18 12.87 9.99
C LEU A 73 17.06 12.82 8.94
N GLY A 74 16.47 13.98 8.62
CA GLY A 74 15.45 14.07 7.55
C GLY A 74 15.97 13.62 6.20
N LEU A 75 17.18 14.02 5.81
CA LEU A 75 17.83 13.58 4.58
C LEU A 75 18.02 12.06 4.55
N VAL A 76 18.58 11.51 5.61
CA VAL A 76 18.90 10.07 5.73
C VAL A 76 17.62 9.22 5.62
N LEU A 77 16.58 9.59 6.34
CA LEU A 77 15.29 8.88 6.29
C LEU A 77 14.55 9.14 4.98
N GLY A 78 14.64 10.33 4.42
CA GLY A 78 14.06 10.65 3.11
C GLY A 78 14.65 9.83 1.99
N LEU A 79 15.96 9.56 2.01
CA LEU A 79 16.63 8.74 1.00
C LEU A 79 16.19 7.27 1.01
N LEU A 80 15.78 6.72 2.17
CA LEU A 80 15.13 5.41 2.22
C LEU A 80 13.84 5.41 1.38
N GLY A 81 12.99 6.42 1.54
CA GLY A 81 11.76 6.58 0.76
C GLY A 81 12.02 6.81 -0.72
N LEU A 82 12.98 7.67 -1.05
CA LEU A 82 13.38 7.93 -2.42
C LEU A 82 13.90 6.68 -3.13
N GLY A 83 14.69 5.84 -2.43
CA GLY A 83 15.17 4.57 -2.94
C GLY A 83 14.02 3.66 -3.37
N VAL A 84 12.98 3.54 -2.55
CA VAL A 84 11.78 2.76 -2.91
C VAL A 84 11.08 3.38 -4.13
N ALA A 85 10.83 4.70 -4.12
CA ALA A 85 10.15 5.38 -5.22
C ALA A 85 10.83 5.16 -6.57
N LEU A 86 12.16 5.22 -6.60
CA LEU A 86 12.96 5.05 -7.82
C LEU A 86 13.01 3.59 -8.32
N SER A 87 12.89 2.61 -7.40
CA SER A 87 13.10 1.20 -7.73
C SER A 87 11.82 0.42 -8.03
N GLU A 88 10.66 0.89 -7.62
CA GLU A 88 9.39 0.17 -7.79
C GLU A 88 9.08 -0.17 -9.25
N LEU A 89 9.20 0.79 -10.16
CA LEU A 89 8.98 0.56 -11.59
C LEU A 89 10.03 -0.38 -12.21
N PRO A 90 11.35 -0.20 -12.01
CA PRO A 90 12.36 -1.15 -12.43
C PRO A 90 12.12 -2.58 -11.93
N TRP A 91 11.79 -2.76 -10.64
CA TRP A 91 11.46 -4.08 -10.11
C TRP A 91 10.15 -4.65 -10.70
N GLY A 92 9.17 -3.80 -10.97
CA GLY A 92 7.93 -4.19 -11.67
C GLY A 92 8.21 -4.75 -13.06
N LEU A 93 9.07 -4.07 -13.85
CA LEU A 93 9.52 -4.53 -15.17
C LEU A 93 10.29 -5.86 -15.09
N LEU A 94 11.18 -5.98 -14.11
CA LEU A 94 11.90 -7.23 -13.86
C LEU A 94 10.96 -8.36 -13.44
N THR A 95 9.90 -8.06 -12.67
CA THR A 95 8.89 -9.03 -12.26
C THR A 95 8.16 -9.62 -13.45
N ASP A 96 7.79 -8.80 -14.42
CA ASP A 96 7.12 -9.29 -15.62
C ASP A 96 8.07 -10.12 -16.50
N ARG A 97 9.36 -9.83 -16.50
CA ARG A 97 10.38 -10.51 -17.30
C ARG A 97 10.92 -11.80 -16.65
N TRP A 98 11.27 -11.76 -15.36
CA TRP A 98 11.90 -12.86 -14.61
C TRP A 98 10.93 -13.69 -13.79
N GLY A 99 9.69 -13.23 -13.68
CA GLY A 99 8.65 -13.82 -12.83
C GLY A 99 8.72 -13.33 -11.38
N ASP A 100 7.59 -13.42 -10.73
CA ASP A 100 7.36 -13.03 -9.34
C ASP A 100 8.28 -13.74 -8.35
N ARG A 101 8.47 -15.07 -8.51
CA ARG A 101 9.37 -15.87 -7.65
C ARG A 101 10.80 -15.40 -7.73
N GLY A 102 11.34 -15.23 -8.95
CA GLY A 102 12.72 -14.81 -9.15
C GLY A 102 13.02 -13.46 -8.51
N VAL A 103 12.16 -12.47 -8.79
CA VAL A 103 12.31 -11.11 -8.26
C VAL A 103 12.14 -11.06 -6.75
N LEU A 104 11.11 -11.72 -6.20
CA LEU A 104 10.86 -11.71 -4.76
C LEU A 104 12.01 -12.35 -3.98
N LEU A 105 12.54 -13.49 -4.45
CA LEU A 105 13.68 -14.16 -3.82
C LEU A 105 14.94 -13.31 -3.89
N THR A 106 15.26 -12.76 -5.06
CA THR A 106 16.44 -11.89 -5.25
C THR A 106 16.33 -10.64 -4.37
N GLY A 107 15.17 -9.98 -4.36
CA GLY A 107 14.98 -8.76 -3.59
C GLY A 107 15.02 -8.98 -2.09
N LEU A 108 14.28 -9.97 -1.57
CA LEU A 108 14.30 -10.30 -0.14
C LEU A 108 15.67 -10.81 0.32
N GLY A 109 16.32 -11.66 -0.48
CA GLY A 109 17.66 -12.16 -0.20
C GLY A 109 18.70 -11.05 -0.18
N ALA A 110 18.67 -10.17 -1.18
CA ALA A 110 19.56 -9.01 -1.24
C ALA A 110 19.29 -8.02 -0.09
N THR A 111 18.02 -7.77 0.26
CA THR A 111 17.66 -6.95 1.41
C THR A 111 18.16 -7.54 2.72
N ALA A 112 18.01 -8.86 2.92
CA ALA A 112 18.49 -9.54 4.10
C ALA A 112 20.02 -9.45 4.22
N ALA A 113 20.75 -9.75 3.14
CA ALA A 113 22.21 -9.65 3.10
C ALA A 113 22.70 -8.21 3.33
N TRP A 114 22.01 -7.23 2.73
CA TRP A 114 22.33 -5.82 2.90
C TRP A 114 22.12 -5.33 4.33
N LEU A 115 20.98 -5.64 4.94
CA LEU A 115 20.69 -5.31 6.33
C LEU A 115 21.66 -6.00 7.31
N LEU A 116 22.05 -7.24 7.01
CA LEU A 116 23.08 -7.94 7.79
C LEU A 116 24.44 -7.24 7.68
N LEU A 117 24.81 -6.80 6.48
CA LEU A 117 26.02 -6.00 6.25
C LEU A 117 25.96 -4.68 7.05
N MET A 118 24.82 -4.00 7.03
CA MET A 118 24.60 -2.79 7.84
C MET A 118 24.73 -3.08 9.35
N ALA A 119 24.23 -4.22 9.83
CA ALA A 119 24.32 -4.62 11.23
C ALA A 119 25.76 -4.81 11.71
N VAL A 120 26.69 -5.08 10.77
CA VAL A 120 28.12 -5.29 11.08
C VAL A 120 28.95 -4.03 10.84
N LEU A 121 28.70 -3.33 9.71
CA LEU A 121 29.62 -2.27 9.23
C LEU A 121 29.11 -0.86 9.45
N VAL A 122 27.79 -0.65 9.64
CA VAL A 122 27.18 0.69 9.65
C VAL A 122 26.49 0.97 10.99
N VAL A 123 27.06 0.47 12.08
CA VAL A 123 26.57 0.71 13.43
C VAL A 123 27.50 1.64 14.20
N PRO A 124 26.96 2.57 15.00
CA PRO A 124 27.78 3.42 15.84
C PRO A 124 28.47 2.58 16.93
N SER A 125 29.75 2.84 17.12
CA SER A 125 30.57 2.24 18.19
C SER A 125 31.21 3.35 19.02
N PRO A 126 31.76 3.05 20.23
CA PRO A 126 32.45 4.05 21.03
C PRO A 126 33.67 4.67 20.34
N THR A 127 34.27 3.98 19.37
CA THR A 127 35.48 4.42 18.67
C THR A 127 35.20 4.99 17.29
N GLN A 128 34.06 4.68 16.68
CA GLN A 128 33.75 5.12 15.30
C GLN A 128 32.24 5.27 15.10
N VAL A 129 31.83 6.43 14.64
CA VAL A 129 30.45 6.70 14.22
C VAL A 129 30.42 6.84 12.69
N PRO A 130 29.57 6.05 11.99
CA PRO A 130 29.44 6.17 10.54
C PRO A 130 29.00 7.57 10.12
N GLY A 131 29.67 8.12 9.08
CA GLY A 131 29.33 9.45 8.58
C GLY A 131 27.95 9.50 7.91
N VAL A 132 27.36 10.69 7.87
CA VAL A 132 26.03 10.96 7.30
C VAL A 132 25.88 10.45 5.86
N VAL A 133 26.90 10.68 5.03
CA VAL A 133 26.90 10.27 3.61
C VAL A 133 26.82 8.74 3.49
N LEU A 134 27.58 8.01 4.30
CA LEU A 134 27.54 6.55 4.30
C LEU A 134 26.15 6.07 4.75
N LEU A 135 25.63 6.59 5.86
CA LEU A 135 24.30 6.20 6.38
C LEU A 135 23.18 6.50 5.38
N ALA A 136 23.23 7.69 4.76
CA ALA A 136 22.30 8.11 3.72
C ALA A 136 22.34 7.16 2.50
N SER A 137 23.54 6.80 2.05
CA SER A 137 23.74 5.92 0.90
C SER A 137 23.24 4.49 1.19
N VAL A 138 23.52 3.95 2.38
CA VAL A 138 23.07 2.59 2.72
C VAL A 138 21.55 2.53 2.90
N LEU A 139 20.90 3.57 3.42
CA LEU A 139 19.44 3.63 3.51
C LEU A 139 18.79 3.83 2.14
N LEU A 140 19.39 4.59 1.23
CA LEU A 140 18.96 4.66 -0.17
C LEU A 140 18.97 3.26 -0.81
N VAL A 141 20.07 2.52 -0.66
CA VAL A 141 20.17 1.14 -1.19
C VAL A 141 19.15 0.21 -0.53
N THR A 142 18.92 0.34 0.79
CA THR A 142 17.85 -0.40 1.48
C THR A 142 16.48 -0.15 0.84
N GLY A 143 16.18 1.11 0.51
CA GLY A 143 14.97 1.47 -0.23
C GLY A 143 14.92 0.89 -1.64
N LEU A 144 16.03 0.99 -2.39
CA LEU A 144 16.14 0.42 -3.74
C LEU A 144 15.88 -1.09 -3.78
N LEU A 145 16.35 -1.83 -2.79
CA LEU A 145 16.12 -3.27 -2.69
C LEU A 145 14.69 -3.59 -2.24
N GLY A 146 14.13 -2.78 -1.33
CA GLY A 146 12.78 -2.94 -0.78
C GLY A 146 11.67 -2.86 -1.82
N GLY A 147 11.82 -2.03 -2.85
CA GLY A 147 10.84 -1.90 -3.94
C GLY A 147 10.56 -3.19 -4.71
N SER A 148 11.41 -4.20 -4.59
CA SER A 148 11.21 -5.52 -5.20
C SER A 148 9.96 -6.26 -4.72
N VAL A 149 9.44 -5.92 -3.52
CA VAL A 149 8.41 -6.71 -2.83
C VAL A 149 7.01 -6.42 -3.37
N ASN A 150 6.68 -5.15 -3.62
CA ASN A 150 5.30 -4.74 -3.88
C ASN A 150 4.76 -5.28 -5.21
N GLY A 151 5.50 -5.04 -6.30
CA GLY A 151 5.12 -5.51 -7.64
C GLY A 151 5.09 -7.04 -7.74
N SER A 152 6.13 -7.71 -7.25
CA SER A 152 6.29 -9.16 -7.37
C SER A 152 5.26 -9.94 -6.54
N SER A 153 5.05 -9.58 -5.28
CA SER A 153 4.03 -10.23 -4.44
C SER A 153 2.61 -9.94 -4.91
N GLY A 154 2.36 -8.75 -5.48
CA GLY A 154 1.08 -8.41 -6.08
C GLY A 154 0.78 -9.25 -7.34
N ARG A 155 1.76 -9.38 -8.24
CA ARG A 155 1.63 -10.22 -9.44
C ARG A 155 1.41 -11.68 -9.09
N ALA A 156 2.11 -12.22 -8.09
CA ALA A 156 1.90 -13.59 -7.60
C ALA A 156 0.43 -13.83 -7.20
N ILE A 157 -0.19 -12.89 -6.48
CA ILE A 157 -1.61 -13.00 -6.10
C ILE A 157 -2.52 -12.97 -7.33
N MET A 158 -2.27 -12.05 -8.27
CA MET A 158 -3.05 -11.96 -9.51
C MET A 158 -2.97 -13.24 -10.34
N ALA A 159 -1.85 -13.97 -10.28
CA ALA A 159 -1.65 -15.23 -11.00
C ALA A 159 -2.33 -16.43 -10.34
N TRP A 160 -2.43 -16.46 -8.99
CA TRP A 160 -2.96 -17.60 -8.25
C TRP A 160 -4.44 -17.49 -7.86
N PHE A 161 -5.04 -16.30 -7.91
CA PHE A 161 -6.43 -16.08 -7.56
C PHE A 161 -7.29 -15.78 -8.79
N HIS A 162 -8.51 -16.32 -8.81
CA HIS A 162 -9.49 -16.05 -9.86
C HIS A 162 -10.03 -14.63 -9.77
N GLU A 163 -10.60 -14.12 -10.87
CA GLU A 163 -11.05 -12.74 -10.97
C GLU A 163 -12.04 -12.32 -9.85
N GLY A 164 -12.93 -13.19 -9.45
CA GLY A 164 -13.90 -12.93 -8.35
C GLY A 164 -13.33 -12.99 -6.94
N GLU A 165 -12.03 -13.27 -6.77
CA GLU A 165 -11.34 -13.37 -5.47
C GLU A 165 -10.09 -12.48 -5.37
N ARG A 166 -9.66 -11.89 -6.48
CA ARG A 166 -8.42 -11.09 -6.58
C ARG A 166 -8.45 -9.86 -5.67
N GLY A 167 -9.58 -9.16 -5.62
CA GLY A 167 -9.75 -7.99 -4.77
C GLY A 167 -9.66 -8.34 -3.30
N PHE A 168 -10.27 -9.43 -2.88
CA PHE A 168 -10.18 -9.93 -1.50
C PHE A 168 -8.74 -10.32 -1.13
N ALA A 169 -8.08 -11.13 -1.96
CA ALA A 169 -6.71 -11.57 -1.71
C ALA A 169 -5.71 -10.40 -1.70
N MET A 170 -5.85 -9.46 -2.65
CA MET A 170 -5.03 -8.26 -2.70
C MET A 170 -5.25 -7.36 -1.48
N SER A 171 -6.48 -7.26 -1.01
CA SER A 171 -6.84 -6.49 0.18
C SER A 171 -6.27 -7.09 1.46
N ILE A 172 -6.30 -8.41 1.61
CA ILE A 172 -5.60 -9.10 2.72
C ILE A 172 -4.10 -8.81 2.66
N ARG A 173 -3.47 -8.93 1.48
CA ARG A 173 -2.06 -8.60 1.32
C ARG A 173 -1.76 -7.17 1.77
N GLN A 174 -2.62 -6.21 1.45
CA GLN A 174 -2.42 -4.81 1.80
C GLN A 174 -2.59 -4.50 3.29
N THR A 175 -3.20 -5.38 4.09
CA THR A 175 -3.20 -5.23 5.56
C THR A 175 -1.82 -5.46 6.17
N ALA A 176 -0.93 -6.13 5.45
CA ALA A 176 0.44 -6.35 5.90
C ALA A 176 1.25 -5.05 6.05
N VAL A 177 0.89 -3.99 5.29
CA VAL A 177 1.59 -2.70 5.36
C VAL A 177 1.41 -2.04 6.74
N PRO A 178 0.18 -1.76 7.24
CA PRO A 178 0.00 -1.21 8.58
C PRO A 178 0.44 -2.20 9.68
N LEU A 179 0.29 -3.51 9.47
CA LEU A 179 0.73 -4.52 10.43
C LEU A 179 2.26 -4.51 10.60
N GLY A 180 3.01 -4.60 9.52
CA GLY A 180 4.47 -4.61 9.55
C GLY A 180 5.05 -3.29 10.05
N GLY A 181 4.50 -2.16 9.60
CA GLY A 181 4.88 -0.83 10.07
C GLY A 181 4.60 -0.64 11.56
N GLY A 182 3.43 -1.08 12.03
CA GLY A 182 3.05 -1.02 13.44
C GLY A 182 3.94 -1.90 14.32
N LEU A 183 4.23 -3.13 13.91
CA LEU A 183 5.17 -4.01 14.62
C LEU A 183 6.59 -3.42 14.64
N GLY A 184 7.06 -2.86 13.53
CA GLY A 184 8.33 -2.16 13.47
C GLY A 184 8.39 -0.97 14.43
N ALA A 185 7.36 -0.13 14.44
CA ALA A 185 7.28 1.03 15.33
C ALA A 185 7.19 0.64 16.82
N LEU A 186 6.60 -0.51 17.14
CA LEU A 186 6.50 -1.00 18.51
C LEU A 186 7.82 -1.62 19.01
N VAL A 187 8.49 -2.40 18.17
CA VAL A 187 9.63 -3.24 18.59
C VAL A 187 10.97 -2.53 18.40
N LEU A 188 11.19 -1.86 17.25
CA LEU A 188 12.51 -1.37 16.89
C LEU A 188 13.04 -0.23 17.77
N PRO A 189 12.24 0.73 18.27
CA PRO A 189 12.74 1.75 19.23
C PRO A 189 13.28 1.12 20.51
N SER A 190 12.54 0.18 21.09
CA SER A 190 12.99 -0.54 22.30
C SER A 190 14.24 -1.37 22.03
N LEU A 191 14.34 -1.99 20.87
CA LEU A 191 15.52 -2.75 20.47
C LEU A 191 16.73 -1.83 20.25
N ALA A 192 16.54 -0.67 19.60
CA ALA A 192 17.58 0.33 19.39
C ALA A 192 18.13 0.86 20.71
N SER A 193 17.27 1.12 21.70
CA SER A 193 17.68 1.63 23.00
C SER A 193 18.42 0.60 23.86
N ALA A 194 17.98 -0.68 23.81
CA ALA A 194 18.54 -1.74 24.66
C ALA A 194 19.76 -2.42 24.05
N HIS A 195 19.80 -2.61 22.74
CA HIS A 195 20.78 -3.46 22.05
C HIS A 195 21.46 -2.75 20.85
N GLY A 196 21.13 -1.50 20.60
CA GLY A 196 21.70 -0.70 19.51
C GLY A 196 21.22 -1.09 18.10
N PHE A 197 21.81 -0.44 17.10
CA PHE A 197 21.38 -0.58 15.70
C PHE A 197 21.79 -1.90 15.07
N ALA A 198 22.81 -2.59 15.60
CA ALA A 198 23.16 -3.96 15.15
C ALA A 198 21.97 -4.91 15.30
N ALA A 199 21.30 -4.87 16.47
CA ALA A 199 20.13 -5.68 16.73
C ALA A 199 18.92 -5.28 15.85
N VAL A 200 18.72 -3.98 15.61
CA VAL A 200 17.65 -3.47 14.73
C VAL A 200 17.82 -4.00 13.30
N TYR A 201 18.99 -3.79 12.70
CA TYR A 201 19.25 -4.25 11.34
C TYR A 201 19.30 -5.79 11.27
N GLY A 202 19.82 -6.46 12.31
CA GLY A 202 19.83 -7.92 12.41
C GLY A 202 18.42 -8.53 12.45
N LEU A 203 17.49 -7.95 13.22
CA LEU A 203 16.11 -8.40 13.26
C LEU A 203 15.42 -8.23 11.90
N LEU A 204 15.62 -7.08 11.26
CA LEU A 204 15.05 -6.81 9.93
C LEU A 204 15.66 -7.73 8.87
N ALA A 205 16.97 -8.01 8.94
CA ALA A 205 17.64 -8.99 8.08
C ALA A 205 17.03 -10.38 8.27
N ALA A 206 16.86 -10.82 9.52
CA ALA A 206 16.25 -12.11 9.84
C ALA A 206 14.82 -12.23 9.32
N SER A 207 13.99 -11.18 9.47
CA SER A 207 12.62 -11.17 8.95
C SER A 207 12.58 -11.32 7.42
N SER A 208 13.47 -10.62 6.71
CA SER A 208 13.59 -10.70 5.24
C SER A 208 14.12 -12.08 4.81
N ALA A 209 15.12 -12.63 5.51
CA ALA A 209 15.68 -13.96 5.21
C ALA A 209 14.66 -15.09 5.45
N ILE A 210 13.92 -15.05 6.56
CA ILE A 210 12.86 -16.02 6.86
C ILE A 210 11.77 -15.96 5.79
N THR A 211 11.38 -14.76 5.41
CA THR A 211 10.37 -14.56 4.34
C THR A 211 10.89 -15.08 2.99
N ALA A 212 12.16 -14.84 2.66
CA ALA A 212 12.80 -15.39 1.46
C ALA A 212 12.82 -16.92 1.48
N LEU A 213 13.10 -17.54 2.63
CA LEU A 213 13.06 -19.00 2.79
C LEU A 213 11.66 -19.57 2.55
N PHE A 214 10.62 -18.93 3.08
CA PHE A 214 9.23 -19.33 2.81
C PHE A 214 8.84 -19.11 1.34
N ALA A 215 9.28 -18.01 0.73
CA ALA A 215 9.08 -17.77 -0.70
C ALA A 215 9.78 -18.83 -1.55
N TRP A 216 11.02 -19.18 -1.21
CA TRP A 216 11.76 -20.26 -1.89
C TRP A 216 11.04 -21.60 -1.80
N ARG A 217 10.47 -21.94 -0.63
CA ARG A 217 9.82 -23.23 -0.35
C ARG A 217 8.43 -23.35 -0.96
N TRP A 218 7.65 -22.27 -1.04
CA TRP A 218 6.22 -22.33 -1.37
C TRP A 218 5.78 -21.44 -2.51
N LEU A 219 6.57 -20.44 -2.94
CA LEU A 219 6.20 -19.63 -4.08
C LEU A 219 6.62 -20.33 -5.37
N HIS A 220 5.66 -20.88 -6.06
CA HIS A 220 5.84 -21.50 -7.38
C HIS A 220 5.04 -20.72 -8.41
N GLN A 221 5.44 -20.85 -9.69
CA GLN A 221 4.61 -20.33 -10.76
C GLN A 221 3.37 -21.21 -10.90
N PRO A 222 2.18 -20.63 -11.14
CA PRO A 222 1.01 -21.43 -11.42
C PRO A 222 1.25 -22.28 -12.69
N PRO A 223 0.66 -23.47 -12.77
CA PRO A 223 0.72 -24.29 -13.97
C PRO A 223 0.22 -23.47 -15.17
N LYS A 224 0.97 -23.49 -16.26
CA LYS A 224 0.57 -22.81 -17.49
C LYS A 224 -0.49 -23.67 -18.18
N ASP A 225 -1.72 -23.19 -18.23
CA ASP A 225 -2.68 -23.70 -19.20
C ASP A 225 -2.22 -23.26 -20.59
N GLU A 226 -1.76 -24.20 -21.42
CA GLU A 226 -1.21 -23.91 -22.75
C GLU A 226 -2.23 -23.17 -23.63
N ALA A 227 -3.52 -23.52 -23.50
CA ALA A 227 -4.60 -22.84 -24.21
C ALA A 227 -4.78 -21.38 -23.81
N VAL A 228 -4.66 -21.06 -22.49
CA VAL A 228 -4.74 -19.68 -21.97
C VAL A 228 -3.50 -18.90 -22.34
N THR A 229 -2.33 -19.55 -22.37
CA THR A 229 -1.05 -18.90 -22.74
C THR A 229 -1.05 -18.56 -24.25
N ALA A 230 -1.56 -19.43 -25.12
CA ALA A 230 -1.69 -19.18 -26.54
C ALA A 230 -2.70 -18.04 -26.83
N ALA A 231 -3.84 -18.01 -26.12
CA ALA A 231 -4.82 -16.94 -26.24
C ALA A 231 -4.27 -15.59 -25.73
N ALA A 232 -3.50 -15.59 -24.64
CA ALA A 232 -2.87 -14.39 -24.09
C ALA A 232 -1.75 -13.84 -24.99
N THR A 233 -1.00 -14.69 -25.69
CA THR A 233 0.02 -14.26 -26.68
C THR A 233 -0.62 -13.67 -27.94
N LEU A 234 -1.79 -14.14 -28.33
CA LEU A 234 -2.56 -13.57 -29.46
C LEU A 234 -3.28 -12.26 -29.09
N SER A 235 -3.54 -12.04 -27.80
CA SER A 235 -4.17 -10.85 -27.25
C SER A 235 -3.16 -9.90 -26.59
N ALA A 236 -1.88 -9.92 -26.95
CA ALA A 236 -0.88 -9.04 -26.38
C ALA A 236 -1.25 -7.56 -26.65
N GLY A 237 -2.01 -6.98 -25.75
CA GLY A 237 -2.33 -5.55 -25.76
C GLY A 237 -1.06 -4.69 -25.59
N PRO A 238 -1.16 -3.38 -25.80
CA PRO A 238 -0.02 -2.48 -25.62
C PRO A 238 0.59 -2.65 -24.24
N THR A 239 1.92 -2.56 -24.16
CA THR A 239 2.63 -2.60 -22.85
C THR A 239 2.02 -1.57 -21.91
N PRO A 240 1.93 -1.85 -20.58
CA PRO A 240 1.29 -0.95 -19.62
C PRO A 240 1.78 0.50 -19.68
N LEU A 241 3.05 0.70 -20.00
CA LEU A 241 3.65 2.03 -20.13
C LEU A 241 3.15 2.84 -21.35
N HIS A 242 2.55 2.18 -22.34
CA HIS A 242 1.92 2.82 -23.50
C HIS A 242 0.39 2.92 -23.36
N ASN A 243 -0.18 2.38 -22.29
CA ASN A 243 -1.61 2.45 -22.03
C ASN A 243 -1.94 3.67 -21.15
N PRO A 244 -2.63 4.71 -21.67
CA PRO A 244 -2.95 5.91 -20.91
C PRO A 244 -3.85 5.64 -19.70
N ASP A 245 -4.69 4.60 -19.73
CA ASP A 245 -5.57 4.27 -18.61
C ASP A 245 -4.79 3.69 -17.42
N VAL A 246 -3.70 2.96 -17.69
CA VAL A 246 -2.77 2.49 -16.64
C VAL A 246 -2.12 3.69 -15.95
N TRP A 247 -1.64 4.68 -16.72
CA TRP A 247 -1.07 5.90 -16.16
C TRP A 247 -2.09 6.71 -15.35
N ARG A 248 -3.30 6.87 -15.88
CA ARG A 248 -4.39 7.58 -15.19
C ARG A 248 -4.68 6.96 -13.82
N ILE A 249 -4.86 5.64 -13.76
CA ILE A 249 -5.15 4.94 -12.50
C ILE A 249 -3.93 5.00 -11.56
N ALA A 250 -2.71 4.83 -12.07
CA ALA A 250 -1.49 4.91 -11.27
C ALA A 250 -1.31 6.31 -10.64
N ILE A 251 -1.55 7.37 -11.41
CA ILE A 251 -1.52 8.76 -10.91
C ILE A 251 -2.64 8.98 -9.87
N ALA A 252 -3.86 8.48 -10.12
CA ALA A 252 -4.96 8.60 -9.16
C ALA A 252 -4.66 7.90 -7.84
N ILE A 253 -3.98 6.74 -7.89
CA ILE A 253 -3.47 6.03 -6.70
C ILE A 253 -2.48 6.91 -5.93
N GLY A 254 -1.52 7.52 -6.62
CA GLY A 254 -0.56 8.46 -6.02
C GLY A 254 -1.25 9.67 -5.38
N LEU A 255 -2.23 10.27 -6.07
CA LEU A 255 -3.02 11.41 -5.56
C LEU A 255 -3.83 11.05 -4.31
N LEU A 256 -4.46 9.86 -4.26
CA LEU A 256 -5.17 9.38 -3.07
C LEU A 256 -4.22 9.03 -1.93
N CYS A 257 -2.96 8.74 -2.23
CA CYS A 257 -1.94 8.52 -1.21
C CYS A 257 -1.56 9.81 -0.46
N VAL A 258 -1.65 10.99 -1.11
CA VAL A 258 -1.30 12.28 -0.48
C VAL A 258 -2.09 12.53 0.81
N PRO A 259 -3.45 12.55 0.82
CA PRO A 259 -4.22 12.73 2.05
C PRO A 259 -3.98 11.62 3.07
N GLN A 260 -3.75 10.39 2.62
CA GLN A 260 -3.43 9.30 3.52
C GLN A 260 -2.09 9.51 4.25
N VAL A 261 -1.05 9.91 3.53
CA VAL A 261 0.27 10.19 4.14
C VAL A 261 0.17 11.39 5.08
N ALA A 262 -0.62 12.42 4.75
CA ALA A 262 -0.85 13.55 5.65
C ALA A 262 -1.47 13.10 6.98
N VAL A 263 -2.46 12.19 6.96
CA VAL A 263 -3.01 11.59 8.18
C VAL A 263 -1.96 10.77 8.92
N LEU A 264 -1.23 9.90 8.24
CA LEU A 264 -0.25 9.01 8.87
C LEU A 264 0.89 9.75 9.56
N THR A 265 1.29 10.91 9.01
CA THR A 265 2.46 11.64 9.48
C THR A 265 2.14 12.82 10.38
N PHE A 266 1.01 13.50 10.16
CA PHE A 266 0.72 14.76 10.85
C PHE A 266 -0.59 14.80 11.62
N ALA A 267 -1.43 13.75 11.60
CA ALA A 267 -2.66 13.76 12.39
C ALA A 267 -2.40 13.89 13.89
N SER A 268 -1.31 13.30 14.42
CA SER A 268 -0.93 13.46 15.83
C SER A 268 -0.62 14.90 16.17
N VAL A 269 0.15 15.59 15.32
CA VAL A 269 0.51 17.00 15.50
C VAL A 269 -0.74 17.88 15.39
N PHE A 270 -1.60 17.63 14.41
CA PHE A 270 -2.87 18.35 14.26
C PHE A 270 -3.78 18.20 15.48
N LEU A 271 -3.98 16.99 15.98
CA LEU A 271 -4.82 16.73 17.15
C LEU A 271 -4.23 17.35 18.43
N HIS A 272 -2.90 17.40 18.55
CA HIS A 272 -2.23 18.05 19.67
C HIS A 272 -2.31 19.57 19.56
N ASP A 273 -1.79 20.16 18.49
CA ASP A 273 -1.56 21.59 18.37
C ASP A 273 -2.84 22.39 18.10
N PHE A 274 -3.72 21.85 17.27
CA PHE A 274 -5.01 22.48 16.94
C PHE A 274 -6.13 21.98 17.84
N GLY A 275 -6.20 20.67 18.08
CA GLY A 275 -7.28 20.04 18.85
C GLY A 275 -7.09 20.14 20.37
N GLY A 276 -5.91 20.51 20.87
CA GLY A 276 -5.59 20.55 22.31
C GLY A 276 -5.71 19.18 23.01
N MET A 277 -5.58 18.08 22.25
CA MET A 277 -5.87 16.73 22.76
C MET A 277 -4.69 16.10 23.46
N GLY A 278 -4.96 15.37 24.54
CA GLY A 278 -3.96 14.60 25.25
C GLY A 278 -3.51 13.34 24.48
N THR A 279 -2.33 12.81 24.84
CA THR A 279 -1.68 11.68 24.19
C THR A 279 -2.54 10.42 24.10
N ALA A 280 -3.38 10.16 25.10
CA ALA A 280 -4.29 8.99 25.11
C ALA A 280 -5.33 9.06 23.96
N VAL A 281 -5.97 10.24 23.79
CA VAL A 281 -6.97 10.47 22.73
C VAL A 281 -6.29 10.34 21.34
N ILE A 282 -5.10 10.95 21.19
CA ILE A 282 -4.33 10.87 19.94
C ILE A 282 -4.00 9.41 19.61
N SER A 283 -3.46 8.66 20.55
CA SER A 283 -3.08 7.26 20.32
C SER A 283 -4.28 6.37 19.97
N VAL A 284 -5.41 6.54 20.68
CA VAL A 284 -6.64 5.80 20.39
C VAL A 284 -7.18 6.17 19.00
N SER A 285 -7.17 7.45 18.65
CA SER A 285 -7.62 7.92 17.34
C SER A 285 -6.81 7.35 16.19
N LEU A 286 -5.47 7.41 16.28
CA LEU A 286 -4.58 6.83 15.26
C LEU A 286 -4.68 5.31 15.21
N GLY A 287 -4.82 4.64 16.35
CA GLY A 287 -5.09 3.22 16.42
C GLY A 287 -6.40 2.85 15.74
N ALA A 288 -7.47 3.62 15.97
CA ALA A 288 -8.78 3.43 15.33
C ALA A 288 -8.68 3.60 13.79
N VAL A 289 -7.92 4.59 13.30
CA VAL A 289 -7.67 4.75 11.85
C VAL A 289 -6.99 3.50 11.29
N GLN A 290 -5.96 2.98 11.93
CA GLN A 290 -5.20 1.83 11.43
C GLN A 290 -6.03 0.53 11.43
N VAL A 291 -6.72 0.26 12.53
CA VAL A 291 -7.59 -0.92 12.64
C VAL A 291 -8.77 -0.81 11.67
N GLY A 292 -9.43 0.35 11.63
CA GLY A 292 -10.52 0.62 10.70
C GLY A 292 -10.09 0.50 9.24
N ALA A 293 -8.89 1.00 8.91
CA ALA A 293 -8.30 0.85 7.57
C ALA A 293 -8.08 -0.62 7.19
N MET A 294 -7.55 -1.45 8.10
CA MET A 294 -7.37 -2.89 7.83
C MET A 294 -8.71 -3.58 7.59
N VAL A 295 -9.70 -3.34 8.44
CA VAL A 295 -11.06 -3.92 8.30
C VAL A 295 -11.70 -3.49 6.99
N MET A 296 -11.65 -2.18 6.68
CA MET A 296 -12.24 -1.64 5.46
C MET A 296 -11.55 -2.13 4.19
N ARG A 297 -10.24 -2.32 4.21
CA ARG A 297 -9.50 -2.92 3.07
C ARG A 297 -10.00 -4.33 2.77
N VAL A 298 -10.12 -5.20 3.78
CA VAL A 298 -10.58 -6.58 3.60
C VAL A 298 -12.04 -6.61 3.14
N TRP A 299 -12.90 -5.81 3.79
CA TRP A 299 -14.32 -5.70 3.44
C TRP A 299 -14.51 -5.18 2.00
N SER A 300 -13.81 -4.11 1.62
CA SER A 300 -13.94 -3.49 0.29
C SER A 300 -13.51 -4.44 -0.82
N GLY A 301 -12.44 -5.21 -0.62
CA GLY A 301 -12.00 -6.21 -1.59
C GLY A 301 -13.09 -7.26 -1.85
N ARG A 302 -13.65 -7.83 -0.77
CA ARG A 302 -14.73 -8.82 -0.88
C ARG A 302 -16.01 -8.23 -1.46
N PHE A 303 -16.37 -7.02 -1.06
CA PHE A 303 -17.53 -6.30 -1.57
C PHE A 303 -17.42 -6.05 -3.07
N THR A 304 -16.30 -5.50 -3.53
CA THR A 304 -16.10 -5.16 -4.94
C THR A 304 -15.93 -6.39 -5.83
N ASP A 305 -15.40 -7.49 -5.33
CA ASP A 305 -15.36 -8.75 -6.05
C ASP A 305 -16.77 -9.33 -6.27
N ARG A 306 -17.62 -9.26 -5.23
CA ARG A 306 -19.01 -9.74 -5.32
C ARG A 306 -19.87 -8.90 -6.28
N TYR A 307 -19.76 -7.57 -6.21
CA TYR A 307 -20.62 -6.65 -6.98
C TYR A 307 -19.98 -6.13 -8.28
N ARG A 308 -18.72 -6.49 -8.57
CA ARG A 308 -17.96 -6.06 -9.76
C ARG A 308 -17.97 -4.54 -10.00
N ASN A 309 -17.96 -3.74 -8.94
CA ASN A 309 -18.14 -2.29 -8.97
C ASN A 309 -16.90 -1.50 -8.49
N ARG A 310 -15.69 -2.01 -8.75
CA ARG A 310 -14.41 -1.45 -8.25
C ARG A 310 -14.27 0.04 -8.50
N ARG A 311 -14.50 0.52 -9.72
CA ARG A 311 -14.37 1.96 -10.05
C ARG A 311 -15.38 2.83 -9.32
N SER A 312 -16.63 2.38 -9.18
CA SER A 312 -17.65 3.08 -8.39
C SER A 312 -17.26 3.19 -6.92
N PHE A 313 -16.68 2.13 -6.36
CA PHE A 313 -16.15 2.12 -5.00
C PHE A 313 -14.99 3.09 -4.83
N LEU A 314 -14.03 3.14 -5.76
CA LEU A 314 -12.90 4.07 -5.74
C LEU A 314 -13.37 5.53 -5.81
N ARG A 315 -14.38 5.82 -6.63
CA ARG A 315 -15.02 7.15 -6.67
C ARG A 315 -15.68 7.51 -5.34
N LEU A 316 -16.38 6.57 -4.72
CA LEU A 316 -16.97 6.78 -3.40
C LEU A 316 -15.90 7.09 -2.35
N CYS A 317 -14.81 6.30 -2.29
CA CYS A 317 -13.68 6.58 -1.40
C CYS A 317 -13.08 7.96 -1.64
N SER A 318 -12.86 8.35 -2.90
CA SER A 318 -12.35 9.69 -3.24
C SER A 318 -13.28 10.78 -2.74
N MET A 319 -14.59 10.65 -2.99
CA MET A 319 -15.59 11.66 -2.58
C MET A 319 -15.71 11.77 -1.06
N LEU A 320 -15.74 10.64 -0.34
CA LEU A 320 -15.75 10.66 1.13
C LEU A 320 -14.46 11.27 1.70
N SER A 321 -13.33 11.06 1.06
CA SER A 321 -12.06 11.71 1.42
C SER A 321 -12.14 13.22 1.18
N VAL A 322 -12.68 13.66 0.04
CA VAL A 322 -12.91 15.11 -0.24
C VAL A 322 -13.76 15.73 0.86
N LEU A 323 -14.92 15.14 1.16
CA LEU A 323 -15.84 15.66 2.17
C LEU A 323 -15.21 15.71 3.56
N GLY A 324 -14.53 14.65 3.97
CA GLY A 324 -13.88 14.58 5.29
C GLY A 324 -12.77 15.61 5.44
N PHE A 325 -11.83 15.69 4.49
CA PHE A 325 -10.72 16.63 4.58
C PHE A 325 -11.14 18.07 4.31
N ALA A 326 -12.13 18.33 3.45
CA ALA A 326 -12.72 19.66 3.30
C ALA A 326 -13.41 20.11 4.61
N ALA A 327 -14.15 19.21 5.27
CA ALA A 327 -14.75 19.53 6.57
C ALA A 327 -13.70 19.92 7.62
N LEU A 328 -12.60 19.16 7.73
CA LEU A 328 -11.47 19.51 8.63
C LEU A 328 -10.89 20.88 8.28
N GLY A 329 -10.63 21.14 6.99
CA GLY A 329 -10.11 22.43 6.53
C GLY A 329 -11.05 23.59 6.83
N LEU A 330 -12.36 23.41 6.61
CA LEU A 330 -13.38 24.43 6.90
C LEU A 330 -13.55 24.68 8.39
N VAL A 331 -13.48 23.66 9.23
CA VAL A 331 -13.51 23.82 10.70
C VAL A 331 -12.32 24.66 11.16
N VAL A 332 -11.11 24.40 10.63
CA VAL A 332 -9.93 25.23 10.95
C VAL A 332 -10.11 26.68 10.50
N LEU A 333 -10.63 26.91 9.28
CA LEU A 333 -10.90 28.28 8.79
C LEU A 333 -11.96 29.01 9.62
N ALA A 334 -13.03 28.32 9.99
CA ALA A 334 -14.10 28.90 10.82
C ALA A 334 -13.57 29.28 12.22
N SER A 335 -12.76 28.41 12.83
CA SER A 335 -12.20 28.66 14.16
C SER A 335 -11.22 29.83 14.19
N ALA A 336 -10.53 30.13 13.08
CA ALA A 336 -9.62 31.27 13.00
C ALA A 336 -10.32 32.63 13.15
N ASN A 337 -11.63 32.70 12.89
CA ASN A 337 -12.43 33.89 12.99
C ASN A 337 -13.19 34.04 14.33
N LEU A 338 -13.11 33.01 15.19
CA LEU A 338 -13.75 33.04 16.51
C LEU A 338 -12.83 33.70 17.55
N ARG A 339 -13.42 34.41 18.50
CA ARG A 339 -12.68 34.94 19.65
C ARG A 339 -12.27 33.80 20.56
N ALA A 340 -11.18 33.98 21.33
CA ALA A 340 -10.68 32.94 22.23
C ALA A 340 -11.74 32.50 23.28
N ALA A 341 -12.60 33.44 23.75
CA ALA A 341 -13.68 33.13 24.68
C ALA A 341 -14.75 32.24 24.03
N ASP A 342 -15.18 32.58 22.80
CA ASP A 342 -16.17 31.79 22.07
C ASP A 342 -15.64 30.39 21.73
N MET A 343 -14.33 30.27 21.44
CA MET A 343 -13.67 28.96 21.20
C MET A 343 -13.71 28.05 22.43
N ALA A 344 -13.54 28.61 23.64
CA ALA A 344 -13.58 27.83 24.87
C ALA A 344 -14.96 27.17 25.10
N ASP A 345 -16.04 27.87 24.74
CA ASP A 345 -17.41 27.36 24.87
C ASP A 345 -17.72 26.25 23.85
N TRP A 346 -17.15 26.33 22.65
CA TRP A 346 -17.38 25.33 21.57
C TRP A 346 -16.40 24.15 21.61
N GLN A 347 -15.27 24.26 22.29
CA GLN A 347 -14.21 23.23 22.33
C GLN A 347 -14.70 21.85 22.78
N PRO A 348 -15.60 21.72 23.79
CA PRO A 348 -16.12 20.42 24.21
C PRO A 348 -16.90 19.67 23.12
N LEU A 349 -17.49 20.40 22.16
CA LEU A 349 -18.23 19.82 21.02
C LEU A 349 -17.33 19.64 19.80
N LEU A 350 -16.42 20.58 19.54
CA LEU A 350 -15.52 20.57 18.38
C LEU A 350 -14.47 19.47 18.49
N SER A 351 -13.91 19.23 19.66
CA SER A 351 -12.83 18.24 19.84
C SER A 351 -13.28 16.83 19.46
N PRO A 352 -14.39 16.27 19.97
CA PRO A 352 -14.85 14.94 19.55
C PRO A 352 -15.29 14.89 18.07
N ALA A 353 -15.86 15.98 17.54
CA ALA A 353 -16.26 16.07 16.14
C ALA A 353 -15.03 16.02 15.21
N ILE A 354 -13.95 16.75 15.54
CA ILE A 354 -12.68 16.71 14.80
C ILE A 354 -12.08 15.32 14.81
N VAL A 355 -12.04 14.65 15.97
CA VAL A 355 -11.56 13.27 16.09
C VAL A 355 -12.38 12.34 15.20
N LEU A 356 -13.70 12.41 15.30
CA LEU A 356 -14.60 11.56 14.52
C LEU A 356 -14.39 11.76 13.01
N VAL A 357 -14.37 13.00 12.54
CA VAL A 357 -14.18 13.30 11.12
C VAL A 357 -12.80 12.85 10.65
N LEU A 358 -11.74 13.09 11.43
CA LEU A 358 -10.39 12.65 11.09
C LEU A 358 -10.28 11.13 11.02
N VAL A 359 -10.85 10.41 11.99
CA VAL A 359 -10.84 8.94 12.01
C VAL A 359 -11.61 8.38 10.81
N VAL A 360 -12.82 8.88 10.54
CA VAL A 360 -13.63 8.44 9.40
C VAL A 360 -12.94 8.76 8.08
N ALA A 361 -12.42 9.99 7.90
CA ALA A 361 -11.69 10.37 6.70
C ALA A 361 -10.43 9.53 6.50
N GLY A 362 -9.68 9.27 7.57
CA GLY A 362 -8.47 8.43 7.56
C GLY A 362 -8.77 6.97 7.18
N ILE A 363 -9.89 6.41 7.65
CA ILE A 363 -10.35 5.08 7.25
C ILE A 363 -10.76 5.07 5.78
N CYS A 364 -11.58 6.04 5.34
CA CYS A 364 -12.07 6.14 3.96
C CYS A 364 -10.90 6.28 2.96
N VAL A 365 -9.94 7.16 3.26
CA VAL A 365 -8.77 7.37 2.40
C VAL A 365 -7.79 6.20 2.42
N SER A 366 -7.95 5.24 3.30
CA SER A 366 -7.13 4.01 3.37
C SER A 366 -7.82 2.78 2.77
N ALA A 367 -9.13 2.84 2.49
CA ALA A 367 -9.94 1.69 2.06
C ALA A 367 -9.72 1.27 0.59
N TRP A 368 -9.16 2.14 -0.24
CA TRP A 368 -9.03 1.95 -1.69
C TRP A 368 -7.93 0.97 -2.13
N HIS A 369 -6.91 0.71 -1.28
CA HIS A 369 -5.66 0.04 -1.69
C HIS A 369 -5.87 -1.29 -2.44
N GLY A 370 -6.51 -2.28 -1.83
CA GLY A 370 -6.70 -3.58 -2.46
C GLY A 370 -7.50 -3.49 -3.75
N VAL A 371 -8.53 -2.66 -3.75
CA VAL A 371 -9.43 -2.47 -4.90
C VAL A 371 -8.72 -1.78 -6.06
N ALA A 372 -7.98 -0.69 -5.80
CA ALA A 372 -7.28 0.06 -6.83
C ALA A 372 -6.14 -0.74 -7.47
N TYR A 373 -5.35 -1.45 -6.66
CA TYR A 373 -4.29 -2.30 -7.17
C TYR A 373 -4.85 -3.49 -7.96
N THR A 374 -5.98 -4.06 -7.55
CA THR A 374 -6.64 -5.11 -8.32
C THR A 374 -7.18 -4.59 -9.66
N GLU A 375 -7.82 -3.42 -9.66
CA GLU A 375 -8.31 -2.78 -10.89
C GLU A 375 -7.16 -2.50 -11.86
N LEU A 376 -6.08 -1.90 -11.37
CA LEU A 376 -4.89 -1.59 -12.17
C LEU A 376 -4.24 -2.85 -12.75
N ALA A 377 -4.03 -3.87 -11.93
CA ALA A 377 -3.42 -5.13 -12.37
C ALA A 377 -4.32 -5.90 -13.34
N THR A 378 -5.65 -5.83 -13.18
CA THR A 378 -6.62 -6.40 -14.11
C THR A 378 -6.58 -5.68 -15.46
N LEU A 379 -6.49 -4.35 -15.46
CA LEU A 379 -6.37 -3.54 -16.67
C LEU A 379 -5.08 -3.83 -17.45
N ALA A 380 -3.97 -4.01 -16.75
CA ALA A 380 -2.68 -4.32 -17.35
C ALA A 380 -2.58 -5.78 -17.85
N GLY A 381 -3.43 -6.67 -17.36
CA GLY A 381 -3.35 -8.10 -17.61
C GLY A 381 -2.31 -8.82 -16.75
N ALA A 382 -2.47 -10.14 -16.61
CA ALA A 382 -1.65 -10.95 -15.71
C ALA A 382 -0.15 -10.95 -16.07
N SER A 383 0.17 -10.85 -17.36
CA SER A 383 1.56 -10.82 -17.87
C SER A 383 2.31 -9.53 -17.50
N HIS A 384 1.60 -8.42 -17.31
CA HIS A 384 2.16 -7.09 -17.11
C HIS A 384 1.76 -6.46 -15.77
N ALA A 385 1.19 -7.24 -14.87
CA ALA A 385 0.73 -6.76 -13.56
C ALA A 385 1.88 -6.22 -12.71
N GLY A 386 3.09 -6.78 -12.81
CA GLY A 386 4.27 -6.31 -12.09
C GLY A 386 4.64 -4.87 -12.47
N THR A 387 4.71 -4.57 -13.77
CA THR A 387 5.00 -3.22 -14.28
C THR A 387 3.94 -2.21 -13.84
N ALA A 388 2.66 -2.55 -13.96
CA ALA A 388 1.57 -1.65 -13.59
C ALA A 388 1.56 -1.35 -12.08
N LEU A 389 1.73 -2.38 -11.25
CA LEU A 389 1.82 -2.22 -9.80
C LEU A 389 3.07 -1.43 -9.38
N GLY A 390 4.21 -1.69 -10.02
CA GLY A 390 5.44 -0.94 -9.79
C GLY A 390 5.28 0.55 -10.14
N LEU A 391 4.64 0.86 -11.28
CA LEU A 391 4.33 2.23 -11.66
C LEU A 391 3.48 2.95 -10.62
N ALA A 392 2.38 2.32 -10.17
CA ALA A 392 1.52 2.90 -9.15
C ALA A 392 2.26 3.13 -7.82
N ASN A 393 3.06 2.15 -7.39
CA ASN A 393 3.85 2.27 -6.17
C ASN A 393 4.92 3.36 -6.26
N SER A 394 5.53 3.59 -7.44
CA SER A 394 6.43 4.74 -7.63
C SER A 394 5.72 6.06 -7.27
N PHE A 395 4.47 6.28 -7.73
CA PHE A 395 3.69 7.46 -7.35
C PHE A 395 3.33 7.48 -5.85
N VAL A 396 3.01 6.32 -5.28
CA VAL A 396 2.74 6.20 -3.83
C VAL A 396 3.95 6.62 -3.02
N PHE A 397 5.15 6.11 -3.33
CA PHE A 397 6.36 6.44 -2.57
C PHE A 397 6.88 7.85 -2.87
N VAL A 398 6.61 8.41 -4.04
CA VAL A 398 6.80 9.84 -4.31
C VAL A 398 5.91 10.68 -3.36
N ALA A 399 4.66 10.30 -3.13
CA ALA A 399 3.80 10.97 -2.15
C ALA A 399 4.35 10.82 -0.72
N PHE A 400 4.83 9.63 -0.33
CA PHE A 400 5.49 9.42 0.98
C PHE A 400 6.74 10.27 1.16
N PHE A 401 7.45 10.60 0.10
CA PHE A 401 8.61 11.48 0.14
C PHE A 401 8.20 12.97 0.18
N LEU A 402 7.29 13.39 -0.69
CA LEU A 402 6.95 14.81 -0.86
C LEU A 402 6.06 15.36 0.25
N VAL A 403 5.06 14.60 0.72
CA VAL A 403 4.06 15.10 1.68
C VAL A 403 4.69 15.58 2.99
N PRO A 404 5.58 14.81 3.65
CA PRO A 404 6.22 15.29 4.88
C PRO A 404 7.09 16.52 4.69
N ILE A 405 7.63 16.75 3.50
CA ILE A 405 8.46 17.93 3.17
C ILE A 405 7.58 19.16 2.91
N THR A 406 6.42 18.98 2.28
CA THR A 406 5.54 20.10 1.90
C THR A 406 4.66 20.61 3.03
N ILE A 407 4.22 19.74 3.95
CA ILE A 407 3.31 20.12 5.05
C ILE A 407 3.88 21.24 5.94
N PRO A 408 5.14 21.20 6.41
CA PRO A 408 5.71 22.31 7.20
C PRO A 408 5.65 23.65 6.47
N GLY A 409 5.91 23.68 5.16
CA GLY A 409 5.76 24.88 4.34
C GLY A 409 4.33 25.38 4.27
N LEU A 410 3.35 24.49 4.10
CA LEU A 410 1.93 24.83 4.12
C LEU A 410 1.47 25.40 5.47
N LEU A 411 2.02 24.89 6.58
CA LEU A 411 1.72 25.40 7.92
C LEU A 411 2.28 26.82 8.13
N VAL A 412 3.46 27.11 7.60
CA VAL A 412 4.06 28.46 7.67
C VAL A 412 3.28 29.46 6.82
N LEU A 413 2.82 29.06 5.62
CA LEU A 413 2.14 29.94 4.69
C LEU A 413 0.66 30.17 5.02
N GLY A 414 0.01 29.25 5.70
CA GLY A 414 -1.42 29.27 5.87
C GLY A 414 -1.93 28.83 7.24
N SER A 415 -2.02 27.60 7.44
CA SER A 415 -2.47 26.94 8.68
C SER A 415 -2.78 25.46 8.39
N TRP A 416 -3.28 24.73 9.36
CA TRP A 416 -3.85 23.40 9.18
C TRP A 416 -4.96 23.34 8.11
N ALA A 417 -5.66 24.46 7.86
CA ALA A 417 -6.64 24.53 6.78
C ALA A 417 -6.00 24.27 5.40
N GLY A 418 -4.83 24.88 5.14
CA GLY A 418 -4.09 24.66 3.91
C GLY A 418 -3.71 23.19 3.70
N VAL A 419 -3.32 22.51 4.78
CA VAL A 419 -2.97 21.07 4.74
C VAL A 419 -4.18 20.21 4.36
N TRP A 420 -5.30 20.37 5.06
CA TRP A 420 -6.49 19.54 4.83
C TRP A 420 -7.20 19.87 3.53
N LEU A 421 -7.25 21.14 3.12
CA LEU A 421 -7.82 21.53 1.82
C LEU A 421 -6.96 21.06 0.65
N SER A 422 -5.64 21.03 0.77
CA SER A 422 -4.75 20.43 -0.23
C SER A 422 -4.97 18.92 -0.32
N ALA A 423 -5.15 18.23 0.81
CA ALA A 423 -5.51 16.83 0.86
C ALA A 423 -6.86 16.55 0.16
N ALA A 424 -7.87 17.38 0.43
CA ALA A 424 -9.17 17.31 -0.25
C ALA A 424 -9.06 17.55 -1.76
N ALA A 425 -8.24 18.52 -2.18
CA ALA A 425 -8.01 18.82 -3.60
C ALA A 425 -7.36 17.64 -4.34
N CYS A 426 -6.35 16.96 -3.74
CA CYS A 426 -5.76 15.78 -4.34
C CYS A 426 -6.79 14.64 -4.51
N ALA A 427 -7.63 14.40 -3.51
CA ALA A 427 -8.70 13.42 -3.61
C ALA A 427 -9.76 13.81 -4.67
N LEU A 428 -10.07 15.10 -4.80
CA LEU A 428 -11.00 15.62 -5.82
C LEU A 428 -10.45 15.44 -7.24
N ILE A 429 -9.15 15.67 -7.46
CA ILE A 429 -8.48 15.47 -8.75
C ILE A 429 -8.49 13.97 -9.12
N ALA A 430 -8.34 13.07 -8.15
CA ALA A 430 -8.39 11.63 -8.38
C ALA A 430 -9.79 11.12 -8.76
N TRP A 431 -10.85 11.77 -8.29
CA TRP A 431 -12.24 11.33 -8.45
C TRP A 431 -12.68 11.12 -9.91
N PRO A 432 -12.50 12.09 -10.86
CA PRO A 432 -12.91 11.91 -12.25
C PRO A 432 -12.10 10.86 -12.99
N ILE A 433 -10.87 10.55 -12.55
CA ILE A 433 -9.99 9.59 -13.21
C ILE A 433 -10.58 8.17 -13.14
N PHE A 434 -11.37 7.86 -12.10
CA PHE A 434 -12.08 6.58 -11.98
C PHE A 434 -13.41 6.51 -12.75
N LEU A 435 -13.76 7.53 -13.56
CA LEU A 435 -14.84 7.44 -14.51
C LEU A 435 -14.50 6.39 -15.58
N ARG A 436 -15.50 5.60 -16.00
CA ARG A 436 -15.34 4.76 -17.19
C ARG A 436 -15.11 5.68 -18.38
N PRO A 437 -14.14 5.37 -19.26
CA PRO A 437 -14.16 6.02 -20.57
C PRO A 437 -15.52 5.73 -21.21
N ALA A 438 -16.09 6.74 -21.82
CA ALA A 438 -17.35 6.67 -22.55
C ALA A 438 -17.23 5.71 -23.73
#